data_9544b1feb75c17d18759650f89605035
#
_entry.id   9544b1feb75c17d18759650f89605035
#
_cell.length_a   1.000
_cell.length_b   1.000
_cell.length_c   1.000
_cell.angle_alpha   90.00
_cell.angle_beta   90.00
_cell.angle_gamma   90.00
#
_symmetry.space_group_name_H-M   'P 1'
#
loop_
_entity.id
_entity.type
_entity.pdbx_description
1 polymer ?
#
loop_
_entity_poly.entity_id
_entity_poly.type
_entity_poly.pdbx_seq_one_letter_code
_entity_poly.pdbx_strand_id
1 'polypeptide(L)'
;MKLFTVFFLLISYVPGMAQKNDDMTDTRKKNEGFLKVQQKEIKADLSSFTMAGIDESVAKGSITKIPFTSIGPDFTTFEGNNMKATVSIATFDPSKHKMDYDEKYLIKIDKKPYYGNYGKLPLTMIKSITLTINGDSVIIPPSAYFDLYNLNFTFKDKQGVDRSSNGIYHSRDGHRLYLYLLCRDNSGSYEVTFVIQDKKYAFRVLDYGFM
;
A
#
# COMPACT_ATOMS: atom_id res chain seq x y z
N MET A 1 11.30 -78.82 -21.59
CA MET A 1 10.47 -77.73 -22.15
C MET A 1 10.42 -76.57 -21.12
N LYS A 2 11.16 -75.49 -21.38
CA LYS A 2 11.15 -74.34 -20.47
C LYS A 2 10.28 -73.21 -21.14
N LEU A 3 9.19 -72.88 -20.48
CA LEU A 3 8.26 -71.82 -20.89
C LEU A 3 8.88 -70.47 -20.48
N PHE A 4 9.18 -69.62 -21.45
CA PHE A 4 9.58 -68.23 -21.21
C PHE A 4 8.34 -67.35 -21.26
N THR A 5 7.94 -66.78 -20.09
CA THR A 5 6.86 -65.83 -19.99
C THR A 5 7.45 -64.41 -20.23
N VAL A 6 7.11 -63.82 -21.37
CA VAL A 6 7.48 -62.43 -21.69
C VAL A 6 6.47 -61.51 -21.05
N PHE A 7 6.94 -60.67 -20.11
CA PHE A 7 6.12 -59.64 -19.46
C PHE A 7 6.20 -58.34 -20.30
N PHE A 8 5.12 -57.99 -20.97
CA PHE A 8 5.01 -56.70 -21.68
C PHE A 8 4.68 -55.60 -20.67
N LEU A 9 5.61 -54.69 -20.40
CA LEU A 9 5.40 -53.48 -19.60
C LEU A 9 4.75 -52.43 -20.51
N LEU A 10 3.46 -52.20 -20.35
CA LEU A 10 2.76 -51.06 -20.94
C LEU A 10 3.11 -49.79 -20.17
N ILE A 11 4.03 -48.98 -20.73
CA ILE A 11 4.29 -47.63 -20.25
C ILE A 11 3.16 -46.73 -20.75
N SER A 12 2.21 -46.41 -19.88
CA SER A 12 1.18 -45.38 -20.13
C SER A 12 1.85 -44.02 -20.12
N TYR A 13 1.98 -43.43 -21.29
CA TYR A 13 2.40 -42.03 -21.46
C TYR A 13 1.24 -41.14 -21.02
N VAL A 14 1.30 -40.59 -19.83
CA VAL A 14 0.40 -39.52 -19.38
C VAL A 14 1.00 -38.23 -19.93
N PRO A 15 0.34 -37.53 -20.89
CA PRO A 15 0.78 -36.23 -21.30
C PRO A 15 0.67 -35.32 -20.06
N GLY A 16 1.80 -34.86 -19.53
CA GLY A 16 1.84 -33.84 -18.53
C GLY A 16 1.17 -32.59 -19.10
N MET A 17 -0.03 -32.29 -18.62
CA MET A 17 -0.62 -30.98 -18.83
C MET A 17 0.33 -29.99 -18.15
N ALA A 18 1.13 -29.30 -18.93
CA ALA A 18 1.86 -28.12 -18.45
C ALA A 18 0.79 -27.19 -17.89
N GLN A 19 0.70 -27.06 -16.58
CA GLN A 19 -0.06 -25.99 -15.95
C GLN A 19 0.52 -24.68 -16.51
N LYS A 20 -0.23 -24.02 -17.38
CA LYS A 20 0.06 -22.66 -17.79
C LYS A 20 0.03 -21.85 -16.49
N ASN A 21 1.21 -21.44 -16.03
CA ASN A 21 1.28 -20.50 -14.91
C ASN A 21 0.51 -19.26 -15.37
N ASP A 22 -0.62 -19.04 -14.74
CA ASP A 22 -1.54 -17.92 -14.99
C ASP A 22 -0.94 -16.69 -14.27
N ASP A 23 0.33 -16.38 -14.62
CA ASP A 23 1.09 -15.30 -13.99
C ASP A 23 0.59 -13.96 -14.54
N MET A 24 -0.13 -13.25 -13.68
CA MET A 24 -0.59 -11.90 -13.96
C MET A 24 0.58 -10.95 -14.23
N THR A 25 0.52 -10.19 -15.32
CA THR A 25 1.52 -9.17 -15.64
C THR A 25 1.48 -8.02 -14.63
N ASP A 26 2.53 -7.88 -13.81
CA ASP A 26 2.66 -6.72 -12.93
C ASP A 26 3.28 -5.53 -13.67
N THR A 27 2.47 -4.50 -13.93
CA THR A 27 2.89 -3.28 -14.62
C THR A 27 3.38 -2.19 -13.67
N ARG A 28 3.34 -2.42 -12.35
CA ARG A 28 3.82 -1.47 -11.34
C ARG A 28 5.35 -1.42 -11.33
N LYS A 29 5.88 -0.28 -10.91
CA LYS A 29 7.33 -0.06 -10.81
C LYS A 29 7.70 0.41 -9.41
N LYS A 30 8.69 -0.21 -8.77
CA LYS A 30 9.22 0.20 -7.46
C LYS A 30 10.16 1.41 -7.59
N ASN A 31 9.65 2.51 -8.14
CA ASN A 31 10.44 3.73 -8.37
C ASN A 31 10.33 4.73 -7.20
N GLU A 32 9.32 4.59 -6.37
CA GLU A 32 8.97 5.50 -5.28
C GLU A 32 9.12 4.85 -3.90
N GLY A 33 9.70 3.63 -3.84
CA GLY A 33 9.83 2.88 -2.61
C GLY A 33 10.92 3.39 -1.67
N PHE A 34 10.89 2.89 -0.44
CA PHE A 34 11.85 3.20 0.63
C PHE A 34 13.32 3.14 0.18
N LEU A 35 13.69 2.13 -0.61
CA LEU A 35 15.06 1.97 -1.11
C LEU A 35 15.52 3.09 -2.05
N LYS A 36 14.56 3.84 -2.63
CA LYS A 36 14.85 4.96 -3.54
C LYS A 36 14.97 6.31 -2.83
N VAL A 37 14.66 6.37 -1.54
CA VAL A 37 14.80 7.60 -0.74
C VAL A 37 16.29 7.95 -0.61
N GLN A 38 16.65 9.14 -1.10
CA GLN A 38 18.04 9.62 -1.12
C GLN A 38 18.42 10.39 0.14
N GLN A 39 17.46 11.10 0.75
CA GLN A 39 17.68 11.91 1.95
C GLN A 39 17.85 10.99 3.17
N LYS A 40 19.06 10.98 3.74
CA LYS A 40 19.44 10.10 4.86
C LYS A 40 18.55 10.30 6.10
N GLU A 41 18.18 11.54 6.39
CA GLU A 41 17.32 11.88 7.52
C GLU A 41 15.90 11.33 7.33
N ILE A 42 15.32 11.52 6.14
CA ILE A 42 14.00 10.98 5.81
C ILE A 42 14.04 9.45 5.84
N LYS A 43 15.05 8.84 5.25
CA LYS A 43 15.22 7.38 5.26
C LYS A 43 15.33 6.83 6.69
N ALA A 44 16.07 7.52 7.57
CA ALA A 44 16.19 7.15 8.98
C ALA A 44 14.87 7.32 9.75
N ASP A 45 14.09 8.37 9.45
CA ASP A 45 12.78 8.57 10.06
C ASP A 45 11.81 7.45 9.60
N LEU A 46 11.71 7.20 8.29
CA LEU A 46 10.84 6.18 7.71
C LEU A 46 11.14 4.77 8.24
N SER A 47 12.41 4.41 8.43
CA SER A 47 12.80 3.10 8.94
C SER A 47 12.33 2.84 10.37
N SER A 48 11.83 3.84 11.08
CA SER A 48 11.30 3.68 12.44
C SER A 48 9.83 3.25 12.47
N PHE A 49 9.07 3.33 11.36
CA PHE A 49 7.64 3.04 11.36
C PHE A 49 7.08 2.40 10.07
N THR A 50 7.81 2.41 8.94
CA THR A 50 7.35 1.76 7.71
C THR A 50 7.69 0.28 7.69
N MET A 51 6.87 -0.54 7.02
CA MET A 51 7.13 -1.96 6.84
C MET A 51 8.41 -2.20 6.02
N ALA A 52 8.58 -1.44 4.93
CA ALA A 52 9.77 -1.55 4.06
C ALA A 52 11.07 -1.11 4.73
N GLY A 53 10.98 -0.29 5.78
CA GLY A 53 12.14 0.26 6.45
C GLY A 53 12.50 -0.40 7.79
N ILE A 54 11.60 -1.20 8.37
CA ILE A 54 11.77 -1.70 9.75
C ILE A 54 12.97 -2.63 9.93
N ASP A 55 13.33 -3.37 8.89
CA ASP A 55 14.48 -4.29 8.89
C ASP A 55 15.81 -3.59 8.52
N GLU A 56 15.73 -2.32 8.11
CA GLU A 56 16.90 -1.54 7.78
C GLU A 56 17.47 -0.90 9.04
N SER A 57 18.67 -1.26 9.42
CA SER A 57 19.34 -0.78 10.67
C SER A 57 19.79 0.69 10.57
N VAL A 58 18.96 1.58 9.99
CA VAL A 58 19.28 3.00 9.79
C VAL A 58 18.48 3.93 10.70
N ALA A 59 17.51 3.39 11.46
CA ALA A 59 16.70 4.18 12.39
C ALA A 59 17.58 4.82 13.49
N LYS A 60 17.42 6.14 13.66
CA LYS A 60 18.09 6.91 14.73
C LYS A 60 17.28 6.99 16.03
N GLY A 61 16.28 6.12 16.18
CA GLY A 61 15.35 6.01 17.30
C GLY A 61 13.91 6.37 16.92
N SER A 62 12.98 6.24 17.89
CA SER A 62 11.56 6.48 17.66
C SER A 62 11.25 7.93 17.35
N ILE A 63 10.27 8.15 16.50
CA ILE A 63 9.65 9.44 16.24
C ILE A 63 8.24 9.47 16.83
N THR A 64 7.72 10.68 17.08
CA THR A 64 6.39 10.83 17.71
C THR A 64 5.29 10.44 16.76
N LYS A 65 4.44 9.49 17.16
CA LYS A 65 3.22 9.12 16.43
C LYS A 65 2.03 9.89 16.98
N ILE A 66 1.24 10.47 16.09
CA ILE A 66 -0.11 10.97 16.39
C ILE A 66 -1.10 9.91 15.92
N PRO A 67 -1.80 9.23 16.85
CA PRO A 67 -2.77 8.20 16.50
C PRO A 67 -4.02 8.83 15.88
N PHE A 68 -4.92 7.99 15.37
CA PHE A 68 -6.23 8.46 14.97
C PHE A 68 -7.04 8.96 16.18
N THR A 69 -7.86 9.97 15.97
CA THR A 69 -8.76 10.53 16.98
C THR A 69 -10.23 10.24 16.67
N SER A 70 -10.56 9.99 15.41
CA SER A 70 -11.90 9.63 14.97
C SER A 70 -11.84 8.72 13.75
N ILE A 71 -12.70 7.71 13.72
CA ILE A 71 -12.87 6.81 12.58
C ILE A 71 -14.37 6.68 12.30
N GLY A 72 -14.71 6.86 11.01
CA GLY A 72 -16.02 6.53 10.45
C GLY A 72 -15.88 5.40 9.42
N PRO A 73 -16.99 5.00 8.79
CA PRO A 73 -16.98 3.95 7.77
C PRO A 73 -16.20 4.36 6.52
N ASP A 74 -16.12 5.65 6.24
CA ASP A 74 -15.53 6.24 5.03
C ASP A 74 -14.45 7.30 5.30
N PHE A 75 -14.04 7.49 6.56
CA PHE A 75 -12.97 8.43 6.90
C PHE A 75 -12.19 8.01 8.14
N THR A 76 -10.98 8.56 8.25
CA THR A 76 -10.21 8.58 9.51
C THR A 76 -9.61 9.97 9.70
N THR A 77 -9.61 10.43 10.96
CA THR A 77 -9.01 11.72 11.36
C THR A 77 -7.91 11.48 12.39
N PHE A 78 -6.80 12.16 12.17
CA PHE A 78 -5.65 12.25 13.08
C PHE A 78 -5.58 13.69 13.56
N GLU A 79 -5.52 13.91 14.87
CA GLU A 79 -5.47 15.25 15.43
C GLU A 79 -4.57 15.29 16.67
N GLY A 80 -3.66 16.24 16.72
CA GLY A 80 -2.73 16.45 17.83
C GLY A 80 -1.60 17.39 17.42
N ASN A 81 -0.94 18.01 18.40
CA ASN A 81 0.20 18.91 18.17
C ASN A 81 -0.09 20.02 17.15
N ASN A 82 -1.27 20.65 17.24
CA ASN A 82 -1.76 21.65 16.29
C ASN A 82 -1.85 21.20 14.83
N MET A 83 -1.98 19.90 14.62
CA MET A 83 -2.17 19.30 13.29
C MET A 83 -3.47 18.53 13.25
N LYS A 84 -4.10 18.55 12.08
CA LYS A 84 -5.27 17.74 11.78
C LYS A 84 -5.18 17.23 10.36
N ALA A 85 -5.28 15.92 10.19
CA ALA A 85 -5.43 15.32 8.88
C ALA A 85 -6.69 14.45 8.85
N THR A 86 -7.39 14.51 7.73
CA THR A 86 -8.53 13.60 7.46
C THR A 86 -8.31 12.94 6.12
N VAL A 87 -8.37 11.62 6.11
CA VAL A 87 -8.37 10.79 4.90
C VAL A 87 -9.77 10.25 4.71
N SER A 88 -10.37 10.51 3.56
CA SER A 88 -11.71 10.02 3.23
C SER A 88 -11.63 9.09 2.01
N ILE A 89 -12.44 8.03 2.04
CA ILE A 89 -12.62 7.12 0.92
C ILE A 89 -14.04 7.23 0.36
N ALA A 90 -14.22 6.74 -0.87
CA ALA A 90 -15.52 6.60 -1.51
C ALA A 90 -15.59 5.25 -2.22
N THR A 91 -16.81 4.77 -2.50
CA THR A 91 -17.02 3.62 -3.37
C THR A 91 -16.42 3.90 -4.74
N PHE A 92 -15.68 2.93 -5.27
CA PHE A 92 -15.15 3.01 -6.62
C PHE A 92 -16.27 2.77 -7.63
N ASP A 93 -16.43 3.67 -8.59
CA ASP A 93 -17.43 3.56 -9.66
C ASP A 93 -16.74 3.22 -10.99
N PRO A 94 -16.72 1.94 -11.39
CA PRO A 94 -15.99 1.52 -12.60
C PRO A 94 -16.50 2.21 -13.88
N SER A 95 -17.75 2.68 -13.91
CA SER A 95 -18.31 3.34 -15.11
C SER A 95 -17.64 4.69 -15.42
N LYS A 96 -16.94 5.27 -14.46
CA LYS A 96 -16.23 6.56 -14.59
C LYS A 96 -14.76 6.43 -14.96
N HIS A 97 -14.27 5.19 -15.11
CA HIS A 97 -12.85 4.93 -15.28
C HIS A 97 -12.60 4.05 -16.50
N LYS A 98 -11.45 4.23 -17.13
CA LYS A 98 -10.97 3.32 -18.17
C LYS A 98 -10.12 2.24 -17.54
N MET A 99 -10.51 0.98 -17.76
CA MET A 99 -9.83 -0.19 -17.22
C MET A 99 -9.12 -0.95 -18.32
N ASP A 100 -7.85 -1.27 -18.12
CA ASP A 100 -7.05 -2.10 -19.01
C ASP A 100 -6.81 -3.46 -18.34
N TYR A 101 -7.11 -4.54 -19.05
CA TYR A 101 -7.01 -5.91 -18.59
C TYR A 101 -5.91 -6.67 -19.35
N ASP A 102 -5.26 -7.58 -18.63
CA ASP A 102 -4.46 -8.66 -19.18
C ASP A 102 -5.18 -9.97 -18.88
N GLU A 103 -5.73 -10.61 -19.93
CA GLU A 103 -6.71 -11.70 -19.79
C GLU A 103 -7.87 -11.29 -18.86
N LYS A 104 -7.97 -11.90 -17.68
CA LYS A 104 -8.99 -11.63 -16.65
C LYS A 104 -8.53 -10.64 -15.56
N TYR A 105 -7.26 -10.26 -15.57
CA TYR A 105 -6.67 -9.44 -14.52
C TYR A 105 -6.69 -7.96 -14.89
N LEU A 106 -7.22 -7.13 -14.01
CA LEU A 106 -7.13 -5.68 -14.13
C LEU A 106 -5.68 -5.25 -13.83
N ILE A 107 -5.01 -4.61 -14.81
CA ILE A 107 -3.62 -4.21 -14.67
C ILE A 107 -3.42 -2.70 -14.61
N LYS A 108 -4.39 -1.91 -15.14
CA LYS A 108 -4.35 -0.44 -15.08
C LYS A 108 -5.75 0.13 -14.95
N ILE A 109 -5.82 1.27 -14.26
CA ILE A 109 -6.98 2.14 -14.20
C ILE A 109 -6.56 3.50 -14.77
N ASP A 110 -7.33 4.06 -15.71
CA ASP A 110 -7.03 5.31 -16.42
C ASP A 110 -5.61 5.34 -17.00
N LYS A 111 -5.21 4.20 -17.60
CA LYS A 111 -3.89 3.96 -18.23
C LYS A 111 -2.71 3.96 -17.24
N LYS A 112 -2.95 3.95 -15.95
CA LYS A 112 -1.91 3.94 -14.92
C LYS A 112 -1.97 2.68 -14.07
N PRO A 113 -0.82 2.13 -13.63
CA PRO A 113 -0.80 1.10 -12.61
C PRO A 113 -1.51 1.62 -11.34
N TYR A 114 -2.08 0.70 -10.56
CA TYR A 114 -2.79 1.03 -9.34
C TYR A 114 -2.34 0.13 -8.18
N TYR A 115 -2.66 0.52 -6.95
CA TYR A 115 -2.28 -0.17 -5.73
C TYR A 115 -3.53 -0.49 -4.91
N GLY A 116 -3.55 -1.68 -4.30
CA GLY A 116 -4.71 -2.26 -3.61
C GLY A 116 -5.41 -3.33 -4.43
N ASN A 117 -5.43 -4.58 -3.92
CA ASN A 117 -6.01 -5.77 -4.55
C ASN A 117 -5.72 -5.88 -6.06
N TYR A 118 -4.44 -5.76 -6.40
CA TYR A 118 -3.97 -5.73 -7.79
C TYR A 118 -4.44 -6.98 -8.55
N GLY A 119 -4.87 -6.80 -9.80
CA GLY A 119 -5.47 -7.85 -10.62
C GLY A 119 -7.00 -7.92 -10.52
N LYS A 120 -7.64 -7.22 -9.58
CA LYS A 120 -9.08 -7.22 -9.37
C LYS A 120 -9.64 -5.81 -9.33
N LEU A 121 -10.96 -5.71 -9.56
CA LEU A 121 -11.66 -4.45 -9.47
C LEU A 121 -11.65 -3.94 -8.02
N PRO A 122 -11.21 -2.69 -7.78
CA PRO A 122 -11.28 -2.08 -6.45
C PRO A 122 -12.71 -1.89 -5.97
N LEU A 123 -12.90 -1.89 -4.65
CA LEU A 123 -14.17 -1.54 -4.01
C LEU A 123 -14.24 -0.07 -3.62
N THR A 124 -13.12 0.49 -3.20
CA THR A 124 -13.03 1.87 -2.73
C THR A 124 -11.80 2.58 -3.27
N MET A 125 -11.85 3.90 -3.30
CA MET A 125 -10.76 4.79 -3.68
C MET A 125 -10.59 5.90 -2.65
N ILE A 126 -9.40 6.50 -2.54
CA ILE A 126 -9.22 7.70 -1.72
C ILE A 126 -9.95 8.86 -2.41
N LYS A 127 -10.93 9.43 -1.70
CA LYS A 127 -11.71 10.59 -2.16
C LYS A 127 -10.96 11.89 -1.93
N SER A 128 -10.37 12.05 -0.74
CA SER A 128 -9.63 13.25 -0.38
C SER A 128 -8.67 13.00 0.77
N ILE A 129 -7.61 13.79 0.81
CA ILE A 129 -6.72 13.95 1.96
C ILE A 129 -6.68 15.44 2.28
N THR A 130 -7.11 15.82 3.47
CA THR A 130 -6.98 17.18 3.99
C THR A 130 -5.95 17.19 5.11
N LEU A 131 -5.12 18.22 5.16
CA LEU A 131 -4.12 18.39 6.21
C LEU A 131 -4.04 19.87 6.58
N THR A 132 -4.06 20.15 7.88
CA THR A 132 -3.78 21.49 8.43
C THR A 132 -2.67 21.41 9.47
N ILE A 133 -1.81 22.41 9.52
CA ILE A 133 -0.72 22.55 10.49
C ILE A 133 -0.77 23.96 11.05
N ASN A 134 -0.98 24.13 12.35
CA ASN A 134 -1.19 25.42 13.00
C ASN A 134 -2.30 26.26 12.37
N GLY A 135 -3.35 25.61 11.86
CA GLY A 135 -4.47 26.26 11.15
C GLY A 135 -4.23 26.49 9.65
N ASP A 136 -3.00 26.41 9.16
CA ASP A 136 -2.67 26.57 7.74
C ASP A 136 -2.96 25.26 6.96
N SER A 137 -3.59 25.39 5.80
CA SER A 137 -3.85 24.23 4.92
C SER A 137 -2.58 23.80 4.17
N VAL A 138 -2.30 22.50 4.19
CA VAL A 138 -1.22 21.88 3.40
C VAL A 138 -1.85 21.07 2.29
N ILE A 139 -1.51 21.39 1.04
CA ILE A 139 -2.07 20.74 -0.14
C ILE A 139 -1.29 19.47 -0.46
N ILE A 140 -1.94 18.32 -0.36
CA ILE A 140 -1.48 17.05 -0.95
C ILE A 140 -2.25 16.90 -2.27
N PRO A 141 -1.56 16.95 -3.42
CA PRO A 141 -2.25 16.95 -4.70
C PRO A 141 -2.94 15.62 -4.97
N PRO A 142 -4.12 15.58 -5.61
CA PRO A 142 -4.81 14.35 -5.95
C PRO A 142 -3.94 13.35 -6.73
N SER A 143 -3.01 13.83 -7.55
CA SER A 143 -2.05 12.98 -8.27
C SER A 143 -1.14 12.15 -7.35
N ALA A 144 -1.05 12.48 -6.07
CA ALA A 144 -0.27 11.74 -5.09
C ALA A 144 -1.02 10.52 -4.50
N TYR A 145 -2.35 10.41 -4.71
CA TYR A 145 -3.14 9.34 -4.08
C TYR A 145 -4.27 8.76 -4.97
N PHE A 146 -4.49 9.28 -6.18
CA PHE A 146 -5.59 8.82 -7.05
C PHE A 146 -5.44 7.36 -7.54
N ASP A 147 -4.25 6.77 -7.42
CA ASP A 147 -3.92 5.39 -7.79
C ASP A 147 -3.93 4.42 -6.60
N LEU A 148 -4.38 4.90 -5.42
CA LEU A 148 -4.46 4.14 -4.18
C LEU A 148 -5.90 3.72 -3.90
N TYR A 149 -6.12 2.41 -3.78
CA TYR A 149 -7.44 1.81 -3.62
C TYR A 149 -7.51 0.90 -2.41
N ASN A 150 -8.74 0.57 -1.99
CA ASN A 150 -9.05 -0.38 -0.91
C ASN A 150 -8.35 -0.09 0.42
N LEU A 151 -8.11 1.19 0.74
CA LEU A 151 -7.47 1.56 1.99
C LEU A 151 -8.31 1.12 3.20
N ASN A 152 -7.66 0.48 4.17
CA ASN A 152 -8.25 0.06 5.43
C ASN A 152 -7.84 1.02 6.54
N PHE A 153 -8.81 1.52 7.30
CA PHE A 153 -8.51 2.41 8.43
C PHE A 153 -8.17 1.64 9.70
N THR A 154 -8.84 0.50 9.91
CA THR A 154 -8.64 -0.33 11.11
C THR A 154 -8.57 -1.81 10.76
N PHE A 155 -8.07 -2.57 11.72
CA PHE A 155 -8.16 -4.03 11.77
C PHE A 155 -8.46 -4.46 13.22
N LYS A 156 -9.06 -5.64 13.39
CA LYS A 156 -9.26 -6.24 14.70
C LYS A 156 -7.99 -6.94 15.16
N ASP A 157 -7.53 -6.65 16.37
CA ASP A 157 -6.46 -7.42 17.00
C ASP A 157 -6.99 -8.77 17.53
N LYS A 158 -6.09 -9.57 18.13
CA LYS A 158 -6.44 -10.89 18.69
C LYS A 158 -7.50 -10.83 19.79
N GLN A 159 -7.68 -9.68 20.41
CA GLN A 159 -8.68 -9.42 21.46
C GLN A 159 -9.97 -8.82 20.90
N GLY A 160 -10.07 -8.64 19.57
CA GLY A 160 -11.21 -8.02 18.90
C GLY A 160 -11.26 -6.50 19.00
N VAL A 161 -10.19 -5.87 19.50
CA VAL A 161 -10.09 -4.41 19.62
C VAL A 161 -9.66 -3.80 18.28
N ASP A 162 -10.31 -2.69 17.91
CA ASP A 162 -9.93 -1.94 16.71
C ASP A 162 -8.57 -1.28 16.89
N ARG A 163 -7.67 -1.59 15.98
CA ARG A 163 -6.32 -1.01 15.88
C ARG A 163 -6.14 -0.35 14.52
N SER A 164 -5.25 0.63 14.45
CA SER A 164 -4.83 1.23 13.19
C SER A 164 -3.32 1.21 13.05
N SER A 165 -2.86 0.77 11.89
CA SER A 165 -1.46 0.93 11.50
C SER A 165 -1.18 2.32 10.91
N ASN A 166 -2.23 3.05 10.54
CA ASN A 166 -2.13 4.39 9.99
C ASN A 166 -1.74 5.41 11.07
N GLY A 167 -1.18 6.52 10.69
CA GLY A 167 -0.83 7.59 11.64
C GLY A 167 -0.09 8.74 11.00
N ILE A 168 0.06 9.80 11.78
CA ILE A 168 0.96 10.89 11.47
C ILE A 168 2.19 10.74 12.35
N TYR A 169 3.35 10.89 11.75
CA TYR A 169 4.63 10.87 12.46
C TYR A 169 5.32 12.21 12.29
N HIS A 170 5.91 12.69 13.37
CA HIS A 170 6.59 13.99 13.41
C HIS A 170 8.09 13.76 13.59
N SER A 171 8.91 14.30 12.68
CA SER A 171 10.36 14.24 12.84
C SER A 171 10.82 14.94 14.14
N ARG A 172 11.97 14.54 14.67
CA ARG A 172 12.50 15.09 15.91
C ARG A 172 12.84 16.58 15.82
N ASP A 173 13.28 17.04 14.65
CA ASP A 173 13.62 18.43 14.39
C ASP A 173 12.41 19.33 14.12
N GLY A 174 11.20 18.73 14.02
CA GLY A 174 9.96 19.48 13.78
C GLY A 174 9.74 19.95 12.34
N HIS A 175 10.70 19.72 11.45
CA HIS A 175 10.63 20.20 10.06
C HIS A 175 9.85 19.28 9.13
N ARG A 176 9.70 17.98 9.51
CA ARG A 176 9.03 16.98 8.67
C ARG A 176 7.86 16.35 9.37
N LEU A 177 6.83 16.13 8.58
CA LEU A 177 5.64 15.39 8.95
C LEU A 177 5.42 14.26 7.94
N TYR A 178 5.01 13.12 8.41
CA TYR A 178 4.76 11.93 7.61
C TYR A 178 3.33 11.45 7.85
N LEU A 179 2.47 11.56 6.84
CA LEU A 179 1.17 10.88 6.87
C LEU A 179 1.38 9.48 6.30
N TYR A 180 1.30 8.48 7.15
CA TYR A 180 1.50 7.06 6.84
C TYR A 180 0.17 6.34 6.77
N LEU A 181 -0.06 5.63 5.66
CA LEU A 181 -1.22 4.79 5.44
C LEU A 181 -0.75 3.39 5.02
N LEU A 182 -1.32 2.36 5.65
CA LEU A 182 -1.06 0.96 5.34
C LEU A 182 -2.35 0.28 4.91
N CYS A 183 -2.41 -0.15 3.66
CA CYS A 183 -3.46 -1.04 3.16
C CYS A 183 -3.05 -2.49 3.41
N ARG A 184 -3.84 -3.19 4.22
CA ARG A 184 -3.69 -4.64 4.49
C ARG A 184 -4.71 -5.41 3.67
N ASP A 185 -4.41 -5.61 2.42
CA ASP A 185 -5.30 -6.33 1.49
C ASP A 185 -4.54 -7.51 0.86
N ASN A 186 -4.37 -8.60 1.60
CA ASN A 186 -3.76 -9.85 1.12
C ASN A 186 -2.69 -9.65 0.03
N SER A 187 -2.99 -10.09 -1.21
CA SER A 187 -2.09 -9.94 -2.36
C SER A 187 -1.93 -8.50 -2.87
N GLY A 188 -2.76 -7.57 -2.40
CA GLY A 188 -2.76 -6.16 -2.81
C GLY A 188 -2.17 -5.21 -1.78
N SER A 189 -1.54 -5.70 -0.72
CA SER A 189 -0.98 -4.87 0.36
C SER A 189 0.00 -3.83 -0.18
N TYR A 190 -0.15 -2.61 0.30
CA TYR A 190 0.79 -1.51 0.05
C TYR A 190 0.87 -0.60 1.28
N GLU A 191 1.97 0.10 1.40
CA GLU A 191 2.11 1.23 2.31
C GLU A 191 2.48 2.48 1.53
N VAL A 192 1.97 3.61 1.98
CA VAL A 192 2.32 4.91 1.43
C VAL A 192 2.60 5.90 2.55
N THR A 193 3.68 6.65 2.40
CA THR A 193 4.02 7.78 3.27
C THR A 193 4.03 9.05 2.44
N PHE A 194 3.16 10.00 2.77
CA PHE A 194 3.22 11.35 2.22
C PHE A 194 4.20 12.15 3.08
N VAL A 195 5.27 12.62 2.46
CA VAL A 195 6.32 13.41 3.13
C VAL A 195 5.96 14.88 2.98
N ILE A 196 5.78 15.54 4.12
CA ILE A 196 5.55 16.98 4.23
C ILE A 196 6.79 17.60 4.87
N GLN A 197 7.39 18.56 4.22
CA GLN A 197 8.56 19.28 4.70
C GLN A 197 8.27 20.78 4.71
N ASP A 198 8.54 21.43 5.84
CA ASP A 198 8.32 22.88 6.03
C ASP A 198 6.90 23.30 5.61
N LYS A 199 5.88 22.53 6.04
CA LYS A 199 4.44 22.70 5.73
C LYS A 199 4.10 22.58 4.24
N LYS A 200 4.91 21.92 3.43
CA LYS A 200 4.63 21.67 2.01
C LYS A 200 4.74 20.18 1.70
N TYR A 201 3.83 19.68 0.88
CA TYR A 201 3.98 18.34 0.32
C TYR A 201 5.24 18.29 -0.55
N ALA A 202 6.13 17.34 -0.24
CA ALA A 202 7.38 17.14 -0.98
C ALA A 202 7.25 16.01 -2.00
N PHE A 203 6.97 14.80 -1.52
CA PHE A 203 6.79 13.60 -2.34
C PHE A 203 6.11 12.51 -1.52
N ARG A 204 5.78 11.40 -2.16
CA ARG A 204 5.36 10.18 -1.48
C ARG A 204 6.45 9.10 -1.56
N VAL A 205 6.44 8.19 -0.59
CA VAL A 205 7.17 6.92 -0.62
C VAL A 205 6.14 5.82 -0.62
N LEU A 206 6.24 4.87 -1.55
CA LEU A 206 5.24 3.83 -1.75
C LEU A 206 5.91 2.49 -1.99
N ASP A 207 5.62 1.54 -1.11
CA ASP A 207 6.05 0.16 -1.21
C ASP A 207 4.85 -0.78 -1.24
N TYR A 208 5.00 -1.94 -1.89
CA TYR A 208 3.93 -2.90 -2.08
C TYR A 208 4.46 -4.33 -2.17
N GLY A 209 3.54 -5.30 -2.08
CA GLY A 209 3.87 -6.72 -2.17
C GLY A 209 4.43 -7.28 -0.86
N PHE A 210 3.99 -6.74 0.28
CA PHE A 210 4.20 -7.37 1.58
C PHE A 210 3.28 -8.59 1.70
N MET A 211 3.84 -9.73 2.02
CA MET A 211 3.11 -10.97 2.31
C MET A 211 2.99 -11.20 3.82
#